data_5149d34890e9d75935b4dec526924a72
#
_entry.id   5149d34890e9d75935b4dec526924a72
#
_cell.length_a   1.000
_cell.length_b   1.000
_cell.length_c   1.000
_cell.angle_alpha   90.00
_cell.angle_beta   90.00
_cell.angle_gamma   90.00
#
_symmetry.space_group_name_H-M   'P 1'
#
loop_
_entity.id
_entity.type
_entity.pdbx_description
1 polymer ?
#
loop_
_entity_poly.entity_id
_entity_poly.type
_entity_poly.pdbx_seq_one_letter_code
_entity_poly.pdbx_strand_id
1 'polypeptide(L)'
;MFKSKTSEKISFENTSLILFFSGKGNSTSFALSLLRSNNNFKNIGYFYSECLSSSVNYSSDGKSLEFNGSFYINESKKLTILDLTGGVKSRELNDFVDELTKFIKDSKFSKIYIIGSSSKDNVFDVDLVSKLVNIYYLSNDPNEKINCNMKNIKEAFKVTDEERKGKTYYRDLFKN
;
A
#
# COMPACT_ATOMS: atom_id res chain seq x y z
N MET A 1 -15.74 -2.35 0.81
CA MET A 1 -16.61 -1.23 1.32
C MET A 1 -16.07 -0.75 2.67
N PHE A 2 -15.93 0.57 2.88
CA PHE A 2 -15.50 1.13 4.17
C PHE A 2 -16.62 1.01 5.23
N LYS A 3 -16.24 0.54 6.42
CA LYS A 3 -17.10 0.48 7.61
C LYS A 3 -16.47 1.29 8.73
N SER A 4 -17.14 2.38 9.16
CA SER A 4 -16.69 3.24 10.25
C SER A 4 -16.85 2.55 11.61
N LYS A 5 -15.93 2.82 12.52
CA LYS A 5 -16.07 2.49 13.96
C LYS A 5 -16.88 3.52 14.73
N THR A 6 -17.07 4.70 14.15
CA THR A 6 -17.82 5.80 14.77
C THR A 6 -19.12 6.02 14.01
N SER A 7 -20.10 6.64 14.68
CA SER A 7 -21.35 7.07 14.04
C SER A 7 -21.17 8.30 13.15
N GLU A 8 -20.03 8.97 13.22
CA GLU A 8 -19.71 10.15 12.43
C GLU A 8 -19.37 9.79 10.99
N LYS A 9 -19.84 10.58 10.05
CA LYS A 9 -19.49 10.43 8.65
C LYS A 9 -18.07 10.93 8.42
N ILE A 10 -17.16 10.01 8.15
CA ILE A 10 -15.76 10.32 7.86
C ILE A 10 -15.64 10.74 6.39
N SER A 11 -15.02 11.89 6.15
CA SER A 11 -14.63 12.33 4.82
C SER A 11 -13.14 12.10 4.62
N PHE A 12 -12.77 11.51 3.49
CA PHE A 12 -11.37 11.32 3.08
C PHE A 12 -10.90 12.42 2.11
N GLU A 13 -11.81 13.30 1.72
CA GLU A 13 -11.53 14.36 0.75
C GLU A 13 -10.35 15.23 1.20
N ASN A 14 -9.42 15.50 0.28
CA ASN A 14 -8.20 16.27 0.52
C ASN A 14 -7.19 15.63 1.49
N THR A 15 -7.37 14.37 1.86
CA THR A 15 -6.33 13.61 2.57
C THR A 15 -5.47 12.81 1.58
N SER A 16 -4.24 12.48 1.98
CA SER A 16 -3.40 11.54 1.22
C SER A 16 -3.57 10.13 1.78
N LEU A 17 -3.76 9.16 0.90
CA LEU A 17 -3.89 7.75 1.26
C LEU A 17 -2.54 7.04 1.15
N ILE A 18 -2.17 6.28 2.18
CA ILE A 18 -1.02 5.38 2.15
C ILE A 18 -1.54 3.95 2.28
N LEU A 19 -1.29 3.14 1.25
CA LEU A 19 -1.62 1.73 1.23
C LEU A 19 -0.39 0.92 1.64
N PHE A 20 -0.50 0.11 2.68
CA PHE A 20 0.53 -0.83 3.10
C PHE A 20 0.14 -2.24 2.72
N PHE A 21 0.84 -2.82 1.75
CA PHE A 21 0.64 -4.20 1.36
C PHE A 21 1.59 -5.15 2.10
N SER A 22 1.16 -6.40 2.24
CA SER A 22 2.04 -7.46 2.75
C SER A 22 3.29 -7.59 1.90
N GLY A 23 4.40 -7.86 2.55
CA GLY A 23 5.68 -8.04 1.89
C GLY A 23 6.52 -9.10 2.58
N LYS A 24 7.57 -9.57 1.91
CA LYS A 24 8.50 -10.52 2.50
C LYS A 24 9.26 -9.88 3.68
N GLY A 25 9.47 -10.68 4.72
CA GLY A 25 10.26 -10.28 5.89
C GLY A 25 9.57 -9.27 6.82
N ASN A 26 8.24 -9.12 6.73
CA ASN A 26 7.44 -8.21 7.57
C ASN A 26 7.91 -6.74 7.56
N SER A 27 8.72 -6.34 6.58
CA SER A 27 9.31 -5.00 6.51
C SER A 27 8.24 -3.90 6.41
N THR A 28 7.18 -4.15 5.63
CA THR A 28 6.06 -3.23 5.49
C THR A 28 5.22 -3.11 6.75
N SER A 29 4.96 -4.23 7.45
CA SER A 29 4.26 -4.22 8.74
C SER A 29 5.06 -3.48 9.81
N PHE A 30 6.38 -3.66 9.82
CA PHE A 30 7.26 -2.94 10.73
C PHE A 30 7.29 -1.44 10.44
N ALA A 31 7.41 -1.05 9.17
CA ALA A 31 7.36 0.35 8.75
C ALA A 31 6.01 1.02 9.12
N LEU A 32 4.91 0.30 8.93
CA LEU A 32 3.58 0.75 9.35
C LEU A 32 3.50 0.96 10.86
N SER A 33 4.02 0.01 11.66
CA SER A 33 4.02 0.11 13.12
C SER A 33 4.82 1.33 13.60
N LEU A 34 6.00 1.57 13.01
CA LEU A 34 6.81 2.75 13.32
C LEU A 34 6.10 4.06 12.94
N LEU A 35 5.49 4.10 11.76
CA LEU A 35 4.76 5.28 11.29
C LEU A 35 3.59 5.61 12.23
N ARG A 36 2.85 4.60 12.67
CA ARG A 36 1.72 4.75 13.58
C ARG A 36 2.16 5.21 14.98
N SER A 37 3.17 4.57 15.54
CA SER A 37 3.67 4.87 16.89
C SER A 37 4.20 6.30 17.03
N ASN A 38 4.79 6.83 15.95
CA ASN A 38 5.41 8.15 15.96
C ASN A 38 4.47 9.29 15.56
N ASN A 39 3.23 9.03 15.15
CA ASN A 39 2.40 10.03 14.49
C ASN A 39 0.92 10.04 14.91
N ASN A 40 0.57 9.62 16.10
CA ASN A 40 -0.79 9.75 16.65
C ASN A 40 -1.93 9.40 15.68
N PHE A 41 -1.82 8.28 14.98
CA PHE A 41 -2.88 7.79 14.12
C PHE A 41 -4.02 7.16 14.94
N LYS A 42 -5.26 7.53 14.60
CA LYS A 42 -6.47 6.97 15.20
C LYS A 42 -7.06 5.90 14.28
N ASN A 43 -7.41 4.74 14.80
CA ASN A 43 -8.18 3.75 14.04
C ASN A 43 -9.63 4.21 13.90
N ILE A 44 -10.09 4.40 12.67
CA ILE A 44 -11.41 4.95 12.34
C ILE A 44 -12.39 3.93 11.75
N GLY A 45 -11.91 2.74 11.41
CA GLY A 45 -12.73 1.72 10.78
C GLY A 45 -11.93 0.71 9.99
N TYR A 46 -12.56 0.06 9.05
CA TYR A 46 -11.92 -0.94 8.20
C TYR A 46 -12.56 -1.02 6.82
N PHE A 47 -11.76 -1.44 5.86
CA PHE A 47 -12.20 -1.81 4.51
C PHE A 47 -12.64 -3.27 4.55
N TYR A 48 -13.94 -3.47 4.36
CA TYR A 48 -14.48 -4.82 4.26
C TYR A 48 -14.45 -5.28 2.80
N SER A 49 -13.79 -6.40 2.57
CA SER A 49 -13.80 -7.14 1.30
C SER A 49 -13.66 -8.62 1.60
N GLU A 50 -14.41 -9.45 0.90
CA GLU A 50 -14.29 -10.91 0.98
C GLU A 50 -12.98 -11.41 0.38
N CYS A 51 -12.34 -10.59 -0.46
CA CYS A 51 -11.05 -10.86 -1.08
C CYS A 51 -9.87 -10.74 -0.12
N LEU A 52 -10.04 -10.08 1.03
CA LEU A 52 -8.98 -9.97 2.03
C LEU A 52 -8.82 -11.27 2.81
N SER A 53 -7.57 -11.62 3.09
CA SER A 53 -7.26 -12.69 4.01
C SER A 53 -7.73 -12.31 5.41
N SER A 54 -8.43 -13.22 6.08
CA SER A 54 -8.87 -13.00 7.45
C SER A 54 -7.66 -13.03 8.37
N SER A 55 -7.31 -11.88 8.92
CA SER A 55 -6.29 -11.76 9.95
C SER A 55 -6.73 -10.77 11.02
N VAL A 56 -6.47 -11.12 12.26
CA VAL A 56 -6.78 -10.31 13.43
C VAL A 56 -5.54 -10.25 14.29
N ASN A 57 -5.13 -9.06 14.65
CA ASN A 57 -4.01 -8.80 15.54
C ASN A 57 -4.49 -7.97 16.75
N TYR A 58 -3.74 -8.01 17.82
CA TYR A 58 -3.92 -7.04 18.89
C TYR A 58 -3.20 -5.74 18.53
N SER A 59 -3.81 -4.61 18.88
CA SER A 59 -3.12 -3.33 18.85
C SER A 59 -1.86 -3.37 19.73
N SER A 60 -0.90 -2.50 19.48
CA SER A 60 0.36 -2.45 20.23
C SER A 60 0.18 -2.24 21.74
N ASP A 61 -0.94 -1.65 22.15
CA ASP A 61 -1.32 -1.47 23.54
C ASP A 61 -2.10 -2.66 24.15
N GLY A 62 -2.38 -3.70 23.34
CA GLY A 62 -3.13 -4.90 23.73
C GLY A 62 -4.62 -4.68 24.01
N LYS A 63 -5.16 -3.47 23.78
CA LYS A 63 -6.52 -3.09 24.20
C LYS A 63 -7.57 -3.24 23.12
N SER A 64 -7.18 -3.30 21.87
CA SER A 64 -8.11 -3.40 20.75
C SER A 64 -7.67 -4.42 19.72
N LEU A 65 -8.66 -4.93 18.96
CA LEU A 65 -8.40 -5.80 17.82
C LEU A 65 -8.20 -4.96 16.56
N GLU A 66 -7.21 -5.32 15.78
CA GLU A 66 -6.90 -4.76 14.48
C GLU A 66 -7.13 -5.83 13.40
N PHE A 67 -7.80 -5.45 12.33
CA PHE A 67 -8.14 -6.33 11.24
C PHE A 67 -7.34 -5.98 9.99
N ASN A 68 -7.09 -6.96 9.14
CA ASN A 68 -6.65 -6.68 7.78
C ASN A 68 -7.67 -5.74 7.11
N GLY A 69 -7.16 -4.68 6.49
CA GLY A 69 -8.01 -3.61 5.98
C GLY A 69 -8.34 -2.50 6.98
N SER A 70 -7.67 -2.43 8.14
CA SER A 70 -7.89 -1.35 9.10
C SER A 70 -7.48 0.01 8.55
N PHE A 71 -8.34 1.02 8.82
CA PHE A 71 -8.08 2.41 8.47
C PHE A 71 -7.61 3.21 9.68
N TYR A 72 -6.59 4.01 9.45
CA TYR A 72 -6.07 4.95 10.43
C TYR A 72 -5.99 6.35 9.83
N ILE A 73 -6.33 7.38 10.61
CA ILE A 73 -6.25 8.78 10.19
C ILE A 73 -5.38 9.59 11.15
N ASN A 74 -4.61 10.49 10.57
CA ASN A 74 -3.98 11.61 11.26
C ASN A 74 -4.50 12.90 10.63
N GLU A 75 -5.44 13.56 11.30
CA GLU A 75 -6.12 14.75 10.79
C GLU A 75 -5.16 15.93 10.63
N SER A 76 -4.23 16.12 11.59
CA SER A 76 -3.28 17.24 11.55
C SER A 76 -2.33 17.17 10.37
N LYS A 77 -1.96 15.97 9.93
CA LYS A 77 -1.10 15.74 8.77
C LYS A 77 -1.88 15.48 7.48
N LYS A 78 -3.21 15.42 7.55
CA LYS A 78 -4.08 15.03 6.42
C LYS A 78 -3.65 13.71 5.77
N LEU A 79 -3.30 12.73 6.60
CA LEU A 79 -2.85 11.41 6.17
C LEU A 79 -3.85 10.35 6.61
N THR A 80 -4.16 9.47 5.68
CA THR A 80 -4.96 8.26 5.91
C THR A 80 -4.13 7.04 5.57
N ILE A 81 -4.14 6.01 6.39
CA ILE A 81 -3.48 4.73 6.14
C ILE A 81 -4.53 3.65 5.97
N LEU A 82 -4.37 2.81 4.97
CA LEU A 82 -5.05 1.54 4.83
C LEU A 82 -4.04 0.40 4.98
N ASP A 83 -4.23 -0.39 6.02
CA ASP A 83 -3.39 -1.54 6.36
C ASP A 83 -3.89 -2.79 5.64
N LEU A 84 -3.14 -3.24 4.64
CA LEU A 84 -3.38 -4.46 3.86
C LEU A 84 -2.26 -5.49 4.10
N THR A 85 -1.54 -5.36 5.21
CA THR A 85 -0.39 -6.24 5.50
C THR A 85 -0.80 -7.68 5.83
N GLY A 86 -2.06 -7.94 6.13
CA GLY A 86 -2.63 -9.28 6.24
C GLY A 86 -2.76 -10.03 4.91
N GLY A 87 -2.61 -9.31 3.79
CA GLY A 87 -2.63 -9.88 2.45
C GLY A 87 -4.02 -10.01 1.82
N VAL A 88 -4.01 -10.32 0.53
CA VAL A 88 -5.19 -10.57 -0.31
C VAL A 88 -5.16 -12.02 -0.75
N LYS A 89 -6.31 -12.66 -0.86
CA LYS A 89 -6.43 -14.02 -1.40
C LYS A 89 -6.02 -14.03 -2.88
N SER A 90 -5.05 -14.87 -3.22
CA SER A 90 -4.39 -14.82 -4.54
C SER A 90 -5.34 -15.00 -5.73
N ARG A 91 -6.42 -15.76 -5.56
CA ARG A 91 -7.41 -16.01 -6.63
C ARG A 91 -8.36 -14.84 -6.84
N GLU A 92 -8.47 -13.95 -5.88
CA GLU A 92 -9.44 -12.85 -5.83
C GLU A 92 -8.75 -11.49 -5.98
N LEU A 93 -7.50 -11.48 -6.46
CA LEU A 93 -6.69 -10.27 -6.55
C LEU A 93 -7.30 -9.23 -7.49
N ASN A 94 -7.83 -9.64 -8.64
CA ASN A 94 -8.42 -8.74 -9.61
C ASN A 94 -9.69 -8.09 -9.04
N ASP A 95 -10.57 -8.89 -8.44
CA ASP A 95 -11.80 -8.39 -7.82
C ASP A 95 -11.49 -7.41 -6.69
N PHE A 96 -10.46 -7.71 -5.90
CA PHE A 96 -9.99 -6.80 -4.85
C PHE A 96 -9.48 -5.46 -5.41
N VAL A 97 -8.71 -5.50 -6.51
CA VAL A 97 -8.19 -4.28 -7.16
C VAL A 97 -9.33 -3.43 -7.67
N ASP A 98 -10.35 -4.03 -8.26
CA ASP A 98 -11.53 -3.31 -8.76
C ASP A 98 -12.33 -2.66 -7.61
N GLU A 99 -12.57 -3.40 -6.53
CA GLU A 99 -13.24 -2.87 -5.32
C GLU A 99 -12.45 -1.72 -4.69
N LEU A 100 -11.12 -1.88 -4.56
CA LEU A 100 -10.25 -0.87 -3.97
C LEU A 100 -10.18 0.38 -4.85
N THR A 101 -10.05 0.20 -6.17
CA THR A 101 -10.00 1.30 -7.14
C THR A 101 -11.30 2.11 -7.11
N LYS A 102 -12.44 1.43 -7.08
CA LYS A 102 -13.74 2.10 -6.95
C LYS A 102 -13.81 2.90 -5.66
N PHE A 103 -13.45 2.30 -4.52
CA PHE A 103 -13.43 2.99 -3.23
C PHE A 103 -12.54 4.24 -3.26
N ILE A 104 -11.34 4.13 -3.83
CA ILE A 104 -10.38 5.23 -3.92
C ILE A 104 -10.94 6.39 -4.76
N LYS A 105 -11.55 6.09 -5.92
CA LYS A 105 -12.18 7.09 -6.78
C LYS A 105 -13.33 7.82 -6.08
N ASP A 106 -14.17 7.06 -5.40
CA ASP A 106 -15.34 7.61 -4.68
C ASP A 106 -14.92 8.47 -3.46
N SER A 107 -13.78 8.18 -2.87
CA SER A 107 -13.28 8.85 -1.65
C SER A 107 -12.55 10.16 -1.89
N LYS A 108 -12.18 10.48 -3.14
CA LYS A 108 -11.52 11.75 -3.56
C LYS A 108 -10.24 12.07 -2.78
N PHE A 109 -9.40 11.07 -2.56
CA PHE A 109 -8.07 11.30 -1.99
C PHE A 109 -7.24 12.24 -2.87
N SER A 110 -6.45 13.12 -2.26
CA SER A 110 -5.59 14.06 -2.99
C SER A 110 -4.37 13.39 -3.61
N LYS A 111 -3.79 12.43 -2.89
CA LYS A 111 -2.63 11.64 -3.34
C LYS A 111 -2.75 10.21 -2.82
N ILE A 112 -2.13 9.28 -3.53
CA ILE A 112 -2.10 7.87 -3.15
C ILE A 112 -0.64 7.40 -3.17
N TYR A 113 -0.21 6.81 -2.07
CA TYR A 113 1.09 6.18 -1.94
C TYR A 113 0.89 4.68 -1.72
N ILE A 114 1.62 3.86 -2.45
CA ILE A 114 1.59 2.41 -2.30
C ILE A 114 2.95 1.97 -1.78
N ILE A 115 2.95 1.30 -0.63
CA ILE A 115 4.16 0.78 0.00
C ILE A 115 4.08 -0.74 0.02
N GLY A 116 5.06 -1.36 -0.58
CA GLY A 116 5.20 -2.81 -0.63
C GLY A 116 6.65 -3.23 -0.61
N SER A 117 6.91 -4.50 -0.40
CA SER A 117 8.24 -5.08 -0.54
C SER A 117 8.19 -6.32 -1.43
N SER A 118 9.25 -6.55 -2.18
CA SER A 118 9.44 -7.71 -3.03
C SER A 118 10.70 -8.47 -2.66
N SER A 119 10.74 -9.76 -3.00
CA SER A 119 11.96 -10.54 -2.86
C SER A 119 12.99 -10.18 -3.92
N LYS A 120 14.26 -10.29 -3.58
CA LYS A 120 15.37 -10.21 -4.56
C LYS A 120 15.24 -11.23 -5.69
N ASP A 121 14.61 -12.38 -5.43
CA ASP A 121 14.40 -13.42 -6.43
C ASP A 121 13.52 -12.97 -7.61
N ASN A 122 12.80 -11.87 -7.43
CA ASN A 122 11.98 -11.25 -8.47
C ASN A 122 12.70 -10.11 -9.21
N VAL A 123 13.98 -9.87 -8.88
CA VAL A 123 14.80 -8.82 -9.49
C VAL A 123 15.78 -9.48 -10.45
N PHE A 124 15.66 -9.16 -11.74
CA PHE A 124 16.47 -9.76 -12.82
C PHE A 124 17.77 -9.02 -13.10
N ASP A 125 17.99 -7.88 -12.48
CA ASP A 125 19.16 -7.06 -12.72
C ASP A 125 20.27 -7.39 -11.70
N VAL A 126 21.39 -7.90 -12.20
CA VAL A 126 22.56 -8.32 -11.39
C VAL A 126 23.13 -7.14 -10.58
N ASP A 127 23.08 -5.92 -11.11
CA ASP A 127 23.58 -4.72 -10.42
C ASP A 127 22.69 -4.34 -9.22
N LEU A 128 21.43 -4.75 -9.24
CA LEU A 128 20.49 -4.54 -8.15
C LEU A 128 20.63 -5.57 -7.03
N VAL A 129 21.14 -6.77 -7.36
CA VAL A 129 21.33 -7.86 -6.37
C VAL A 129 22.55 -7.60 -5.49
N SER A 130 23.53 -6.81 -5.94
CA SER A 130 24.78 -6.57 -5.23
C SER A 130 24.65 -5.66 -4.00
N LYS A 131 23.55 -4.90 -3.87
CA LYS A 131 23.31 -3.99 -2.74
C LYS A 131 22.38 -4.62 -1.71
N LEU A 132 22.71 -4.40 -0.42
CA LEU A 132 21.97 -4.99 0.72
C LEU A 132 20.49 -4.59 0.78
N VAL A 133 20.18 -3.34 0.48
CA VAL A 133 18.79 -2.82 0.45
C VAL A 133 18.68 -1.82 -0.70
N ASN A 134 17.68 -2.02 -1.54
CA ASN A 134 17.32 -1.07 -2.59
C ASN A 134 15.90 -0.57 -2.35
N ILE A 135 15.72 0.74 -2.38
CA ILE A 135 14.40 1.38 -2.30
C ILE A 135 14.13 2.02 -3.66
N TYR A 136 12.98 1.68 -4.23
CA TYR A 136 12.54 2.18 -5.52
C TYR A 136 11.23 2.93 -5.38
N TYR A 137 10.99 3.86 -6.28
CA TYR A 137 9.70 4.51 -6.41
C TYR A 137 9.21 4.46 -7.86
N LEU A 138 7.90 4.55 -8.03
CA LEU A 138 7.24 4.76 -9.30
C LEU A 138 6.23 5.89 -9.10
N SER A 139 6.31 6.93 -9.91
CA SER A 139 5.32 8.01 -9.94
C SER A 139 4.57 8.01 -11.27
N ASN A 140 3.29 8.36 -11.22
CA ASN A 140 2.50 8.67 -12.42
C ASN A 140 2.76 10.10 -12.93
N ASP A 141 3.34 10.98 -12.10
CA ASP A 141 3.83 12.29 -12.53
C ASP A 141 5.29 12.17 -12.99
N PRO A 142 5.59 12.36 -14.30
CA PRO A 142 6.95 12.26 -14.81
C PRO A 142 7.89 13.36 -14.28
N ASN A 143 7.33 14.44 -13.73
CA ASN A 143 8.09 15.58 -13.21
C ASN A 143 8.29 15.49 -11.69
N GLU A 144 7.68 14.52 -11.02
CA GLU A 144 7.82 14.35 -9.58
C GLU A 144 9.24 13.85 -9.24
N LYS A 145 10.03 14.74 -8.63
CA LYS A 145 11.35 14.38 -8.09
C LYS A 145 11.20 14.10 -6.60
N ILE A 146 11.31 12.84 -6.25
CA ILE A 146 11.38 12.44 -4.84
C ILE A 146 12.80 12.76 -4.35
N ASN A 147 12.90 13.73 -3.45
CA ASN A 147 14.18 14.20 -2.90
C ASN A 147 14.70 13.22 -1.83
N CYS A 148 15.06 12.02 -2.24
CA CYS A 148 15.65 10.99 -1.39
C CYS A 148 16.52 10.04 -2.25
N ASN A 149 17.35 9.25 -1.59
CA ASN A 149 18.25 8.26 -2.25
C ASN A 149 17.47 7.05 -2.84
N MET A 150 16.30 7.29 -3.40
CA MET A 150 15.48 6.28 -4.09
C MET A 150 15.74 6.35 -5.60
N LYS A 151 15.79 5.19 -6.24
CA LYS A 151 15.87 5.09 -7.69
C LYS A 151 14.49 4.94 -8.30
N ASN A 152 14.25 5.62 -9.44
CA ASN A 152 13.03 5.40 -10.19
C ASN A 152 13.01 3.96 -10.72
N ILE A 153 11.94 3.24 -10.48
CA ILE A 153 11.82 1.83 -10.89
C ILE A 153 11.90 1.67 -12.41
N LYS A 154 11.43 2.66 -13.19
CA LYS A 154 11.53 2.64 -14.66
C LYS A 154 12.98 2.74 -15.14
N GLU A 155 13.85 3.37 -14.37
CA GLU A 155 15.29 3.45 -14.67
C GLU A 155 16.02 2.20 -14.22
N ALA A 156 15.55 1.59 -13.12
CA ALA A 156 16.15 0.39 -12.54
C ALA A 156 15.76 -0.89 -13.31
N PHE A 157 14.57 -0.94 -13.88
CA PHE A 157 14.06 -2.06 -14.65
C PHE A 157 13.95 -1.64 -16.12
N LYS A 158 15.03 -1.70 -16.87
CA LYS A 158 15.01 -1.69 -18.34
C LYS A 158 14.46 -3.02 -18.84
N VAL A 159 13.21 -3.29 -18.51
CA VAL A 159 12.52 -4.49 -18.99
C VAL A 159 12.23 -4.30 -20.48
N THR A 160 12.83 -5.13 -21.31
CA THR A 160 12.58 -5.14 -22.76
C THR A 160 11.12 -5.53 -23.02
N ASP A 161 10.55 -5.06 -24.13
CA ASP A 161 9.14 -5.35 -24.47
C ASP A 161 8.86 -6.86 -24.66
N GLU A 162 9.89 -7.67 -24.91
CA GLU A 162 9.80 -9.12 -25.00
C GLU A 162 9.63 -9.79 -23.65
N GLU A 163 10.30 -9.29 -22.59
CA GLU A 163 10.16 -9.79 -21.23
C GLU A 163 8.80 -9.40 -20.61
N ARG A 164 8.17 -8.34 -21.10
CA ARG A 164 6.82 -7.90 -20.66
C ARG A 164 5.72 -8.86 -21.09
N LYS A 165 5.88 -9.61 -22.17
CA LYS A 165 4.84 -10.51 -22.69
C LYS A 165 4.58 -11.74 -21.81
N GLY A 166 5.50 -12.08 -20.91
CA GLY A 166 5.39 -13.25 -20.04
C GLY A 166 4.87 -13.03 -18.63
N LYS A 167 4.78 -11.78 -18.12
CA LYS A 167 4.44 -11.50 -16.72
C LYS A 167 3.43 -10.36 -16.57
N THR A 168 2.16 -10.70 -16.65
CA THR A 168 1.01 -9.78 -16.71
C THR A 168 0.56 -9.20 -15.35
N TYR A 169 1.23 -9.48 -14.23
CA TYR A 169 0.69 -9.25 -12.89
C TYR A 169 0.70 -7.81 -12.36
N TYR A 170 1.44 -6.87 -12.98
CA TYR A 170 1.51 -5.49 -12.48
C TYR A 170 1.13 -4.44 -13.52
N ARG A 171 0.75 -4.87 -14.73
CA ARG A 171 0.57 -3.97 -15.88
C ARG A 171 -0.71 -3.13 -15.80
N ASP A 172 -1.74 -3.63 -15.16
CA ASP A 172 -3.08 -3.04 -15.22
C ASP A 172 -3.38 -2.09 -14.04
N LEU A 173 -2.56 -2.12 -12.98
CA LEU A 173 -2.65 -1.18 -11.86
C LEU A 173 -2.29 0.27 -12.25
N PHE A 174 -1.63 0.48 -13.39
CA PHE A 174 -1.06 1.78 -13.79
C PHE A 174 -1.55 2.28 -15.14
N LYS A 175 -2.55 1.64 -15.72
CA LYS A 175 -3.24 2.13 -16.91
C LYS A 175 -4.50 2.87 -16.47
N ASN A 176 -4.38 4.16 -16.35
CA ASN A 176 -5.32 5.29 -16.43
C ASN A 176 -4.91 6.40 -15.49
#